data_540cdb08ee6a992b91ef21c24b386683
#
_entry.id   540cdb08ee6a992b91ef21c24b386683
#
_cell.length_a   1.000
_cell.length_b   1.000
_cell.length_c   1.000
_cell.angle_alpha   90.00
_cell.angle_beta   90.00
_cell.angle_gamma   90.00
#
_symmetry.space_group_name_H-M   'P 1'
#
loop_
_entity.id
_entity.type
_entity.pdbx_description
1 polymer ?
#
loop_
_entity_poly.entity_id
_entity_poly.type
_entity_poly.pdbx_seq_one_letter_code
_entity_poly.pdbx_strand_id
1 'polypeptide(L)'
;MKNFLLPLNIILAIAVAALFFLFFNQKPAKVETKDKTVSTDTFTQKELKIAYVDLDSIQENYIYYKEKMDEFERRKDNADRDLNNAFQKIENERIAFVQKGNAITQVEAESFQREYTRKMQNLETQKKSLENNIQQDGVKTMEELKKKINEFLLEYNQTRGYSYIFSYSSTINVLFYKDTALNITNEVVGGLNDSYNKTKGKK
;
A
#
# COMPACT_ATOMS: atom_id res chain seq x y z
N MET A 1 -63.39 -21.94 -12.36
CA MET A 1 -62.06 -21.47 -12.80
C MET A 1 -61.01 -22.57 -12.92
N LYS A 2 -61.33 -23.84 -12.71
CA LYS A 2 -60.35 -24.96 -12.79
C LYS A 2 -60.06 -25.48 -14.21
N ASN A 3 -60.90 -25.17 -15.20
CA ASN A 3 -60.80 -25.76 -16.55
C ASN A 3 -60.05 -24.89 -17.56
N PHE A 4 -59.55 -23.71 -17.18
CA PHE A 4 -58.78 -22.82 -18.06
C PHE A 4 -57.27 -23.07 -18.02
N LEU A 5 -56.79 -23.68 -16.95
CA LEU A 5 -55.34 -23.96 -16.76
C LEU A 5 -54.83 -25.13 -17.64
N LEU A 6 -55.72 -26.06 -17.97
CA LEU A 6 -55.35 -27.24 -18.75
C LEU A 6 -54.99 -26.90 -20.21
N PRO A 7 -55.84 -26.10 -20.97
CA PRO A 7 -55.47 -25.69 -22.32
C PRO A 7 -54.27 -24.75 -22.34
N LEU A 8 -54.06 -23.91 -21.32
CA LEU A 8 -52.89 -23.01 -21.23
C LEU A 8 -51.58 -23.78 -21.10
N ASN A 9 -51.55 -24.85 -20.30
CA ASN A 9 -50.34 -25.69 -20.15
C ASN A 9 -50.03 -26.48 -21.42
N ILE A 10 -51.07 -26.90 -22.19
CA ILE A 10 -50.85 -27.58 -23.46
C ILE A 10 -50.28 -26.62 -24.52
N ILE A 11 -50.75 -25.38 -24.57
CA ILE A 11 -50.20 -24.36 -25.48
C ILE A 11 -48.75 -24.04 -25.12
N LEU A 12 -48.43 -23.93 -23.82
CA LEU A 12 -47.07 -23.69 -23.37
C LEU A 12 -46.11 -24.85 -23.72
N ALA A 13 -46.58 -26.09 -23.54
CA ALA A 13 -45.78 -27.27 -23.90
C ALA A 13 -45.49 -27.34 -25.42
N ILE A 14 -46.48 -26.99 -26.25
CA ILE A 14 -46.32 -26.91 -27.72
C ILE A 14 -45.35 -25.80 -28.09
N ALA A 15 -45.44 -24.64 -27.46
CA ALA A 15 -44.48 -23.53 -27.70
C ALA A 15 -43.04 -23.88 -27.33
N VAL A 16 -42.82 -24.57 -26.21
CA VAL A 16 -41.52 -25.06 -25.79
C VAL A 16 -40.98 -26.11 -26.76
N ALA A 17 -41.81 -27.07 -27.22
CA ALA A 17 -41.44 -28.06 -28.18
C ALA A 17 -41.08 -27.45 -29.55
N ALA A 18 -41.82 -26.43 -30.00
CA ALA A 18 -41.52 -25.68 -31.23
C ALA A 18 -40.16 -24.92 -31.12
N LEU A 19 -39.88 -24.29 -29.99
CA LEU A 19 -38.60 -23.61 -29.73
C LEU A 19 -37.44 -24.61 -29.71
N PHE A 20 -37.63 -25.77 -29.09
CA PHE A 20 -36.63 -26.85 -29.09
C PHE A 20 -36.38 -27.37 -30.51
N PHE A 21 -37.42 -27.58 -31.32
CA PHE A 21 -37.31 -27.99 -32.68
C PHE A 21 -36.61 -26.97 -33.57
N LEU A 22 -36.86 -25.69 -33.39
CA LEU A 22 -36.19 -24.59 -34.08
C LEU A 22 -34.70 -24.51 -33.66
N PHE A 23 -34.42 -24.74 -32.39
CA PHE A 23 -33.01 -24.71 -31.88
C PHE A 23 -32.18 -25.89 -32.42
N PHE A 24 -32.74 -27.09 -32.44
CA PHE A 24 -32.03 -28.28 -32.99
C PHE A 24 -32.00 -28.33 -34.52
N ASN A 25 -32.90 -27.62 -35.19
CA ASN A 25 -32.96 -27.60 -36.66
C ASN A 25 -32.20 -26.42 -37.29
N GLN A 26 -31.54 -25.58 -36.46
CA GLN A 26 -30.59 -24.61 -36.96
C GLN A 26 -29.39 -25.39 -37.50
N LYS A 27 -29.37 -25.58 -38.81
CA LYS A 27 -28.15 -26.02 -39.52
C LYS A 27 -27.03 -25.03 -39.12
N PRO A 28 -25.83 -25.54 -38.75
CA PRO A 28 -24.73 -24.62 -38.47
C PRO A 28 -24.56 -23.72 -39.71
N ALA A 29 -24.68 -22.42 -39.49
CA ALA A 29 -24.40 -21.44 -40.53
C ALA A 29 -23.02 -21.75 -41.07
N LYS A 30 -22.94 -22.17 -42.35
CA LYS A 30 -21.69 -22.24 -43.06
C LYS A 30 -21.12 -20.85 -43.02
N VAL A 31 -20.16 -20.63 -42.14
CA VAL A 31 -19.31 -19.45 -42.20
C VAL A 31 -18.56 -19.60 -43.53
N GLU A 32 -19.02 -18.89 -44.56
CA GLU A 32 -18.20 -18.64 -45.72
C GLU A 32 -16.98 -17.89 -45.21
N THR A 33 -15.92 -18.63 -45.02
CA THR A 33 -14.57 -18.09 -44.95
C THR A 33 -14.31 -17.41 -46.31
N LYS A 34 -14.69 -16.13 -46.45
CA LYS A 34 -14.03 -15.26 -47.38
C LYS A 34 -12.56 -15.31 -46.96
N ASP A 35 -11.76 -15.94 -47.83
CA ASP A 35 -10.31 -15.81 -47.83
C ASP A 35 -9.95 -14.33 -47.93
N LYS A 36 -10.11 -13.60 -46.80
CA LYS A 36 -9.23 -12.51 -46.51
C LYS A 36 -7.94 -13.20 -46.12
N THR A 37 -6.96 -13.17 -46.98
CA THR A 37 -5.57 -13.23 -46.61
C THR A 37 -5.41 -12.33 -45.41
N VAL A 38 -5.67 -12.87 -44.23
CA VAL A 38 -5.17 -12.32 -43.01
C VAL A 38 -3.67 -12.40 -43.19
N SER A 39 -3.07 -11.27 -43.53
CA SER A 39 -1.64 -11.10 -43.37
C SER A 39 -1.37 -11.70 -42.01
N THR A 40 -0.69 -12.80 -42.00
CA THR A 40 -0.13 -13.37 -40.79
C THR A 40 0.96 -12.38 -40.44
N ASP A 41 0.54 -11.23 -39.88
CA ASP A 41 1.43 -10.52 -39.01
C ASP A 41 1.89 -11.58 -38.05
N THR A 42 3.09 -12.05 -38.30
CA THR A 42 3.82 -12.93 -37.39
C THR A 42 3.86 -12.14 -36.10
N PHE A 43 2.85 -12.29 -35.25
CA PHE A 43 2.98 -11.98 -33.85
C PHE A 43 4.16 -12.83 -33.40
N THR A 44 5.33 -12.26 -33.49
CA THR A 44 6.50 -12.76 -32.80
C THR A 44 6.02 -12.85 -31.37
N GLN A 45 5.65 -14.06 -30.96
CA GLN A 45 5.22 -14.35 -29.60
C GLN A 45 6.46 -14.06 -28.77
N LYS A 46 6.58 -12.78 -28.34
CA LYS A 46 7.69 -12.36 -27.49
C LYS A 46 7.56 -13.23 -26.26
N GLU A 47 8.54 -14.09 -26.06
CA GLU A 47 8.57 -15.00 -24.93
C GLU A 47 8.29 -14.20 -23.65
N LEU A 48 7.23 -14.58 -22.94
CA LEU A 48 6.77 -13.86 -21.77
C LEU A 48 7.77 -14.08 -20.63
N LYS A 49 8.68 -13.14 -20.43
CA LYS A 49 9.67 -13.20 -19.38
C LYS A 49 9.13 -12.56 -18.10
N ILE A 50 9.05 -13.36 -17.03
CA ILE A 50 8.51 -12.94 -15.74
C ILE A 50 9.59 -13.03 -14.68
N ALA A 51 9.57 -12.12 -13.72
CA ALA A 51 10.41 -12.15 -12.53
C ALA A 51 9.61 -11.64 -11.31
N TYR A 52 10.17 -11.81 -10.12
CA TYR A 52 9.67 -11.15 -8.92
C TYR A 52 10.80 -10.61 -8.04
N VAL A 53 10.45 -9.60 -7.25
CA VAL A 53 11.28 -9.03 -6.19
C VAL A 53 10.59 -9.20 -4.85
N ASP A 54 11.34 -9.52 -3.83
CA ASP A 54 10.91 -9.64 -2.45
C ASP A 54 11.10 -8.29 -1.74
N LEU A 55 9.98 -7.63 -1.43
CA LEU A 55 10.00 -6.29 -0.81
C LEU A 55 10.53 -6.34 0.62
N ASP A 56 10.31 -7.43 1.35
CA ASP A 56 10.81 -7.58 2.71
C ASP A 56 12.35 -7.61 2.69
N SER A 57 12.92 -8.41 1.78
CA SER A 57 14.37 -8.44 1.57
C SER A 57 14.94 -7.11 1.05
N ILE A 58 14.21 -6.38 0.22
CA ILE A 58 14.61 -5.02 -0.19
C ILE A 58 14.66 -4.09 1.02
N GLN A 59 13.63 -4.11 1.88
CA GLN A 59 13.60 -3.28 3.08
C GLN A 59 14.75 -3.61 4.05
N GLU A 60 15.08 -4.88 4.19
CA GLU A 60 16.16 -5.33 5.07
C GLU A 60 17.57 -4.99 4.54
N ASN A 61 17.75 -4.93 3.23
CA ASN A 61 19.09 -4.87 2.63
C ASN A 61 19.36 -3.61 1.81
N TYR A 62 18.37 -2.77 1.54
CA TYR A 62 18.57 -1.50 0.84
C TYR A 62 19.04 -0.42 1.80
N ILE A 63 20.29 0.04 1.63
CA ILE A 63 20.98 0.98 2.54
C ILE A 63 20.17 2.29 2.69
N TYR A 64 19.69 2.87 1.59
CA TYR A 64 18.88 4.08 1.64
C TYR A 64 17.64 3.93 2.54
N TYR A 65 16.91 2.82 2.39
CA TYR A 65 15.72 2.57 3.20
C TYR A 65 16.07 2.44 4.68
N LYS A 66 17.12 1.69 5.02
CA LYS A 66 17.59 1.54 6.41
C LYS A 66 17.94 2.89 7.02
N GLU A 67 18.74 3.71 6.31
CA GLU A 67 19.09 5.04 6.79
C GLU A 67 17.87 5.94 7.00
N LYS A 68 16.87 5.85 6.12
CA LYS A 68 15.61 6.60 6.26
C LYS A 68 14.76 6.12 7.42
N MET A 69 14.70 4.82 7.64
CA MET A 69 13.98 4.25 8.80
C MET A 69 14.67 4.61 10.11
N ASP A 70 16.01 4.55 10.18
CA ASP A 70 16.76 4.97 11.36
C ASP A 70 16.58 6.47 11.65
N GLU A 71 16.51 7.32 10.62
CA GLU A 71 16.21 8.74 10.77
C GLU A 71 14.78 8.96 11.31
N PHE A 72 13.82 8.21 10.78
CA PHE A 72 12.43 8.26 11.20
C PHE A 72 12.27 7.83 12.67
N GLU A 73 12.85 6.70 13.07
CA GLU A 73 12.81 6.23 14.47
C GLU A 73 13.46 7.24 15.43
N ARG A 74 14.63 7.79 15.08
CA ARG A 74 15.26 8.83 15.90
C ARG A 74 14.36 10.07 16.06
N ARG A 75 13.67 10.52 15.02
CA ARG A 75 12.73 11.66 15.11
C ARG A 75 11.56 11.34 16.02
N LYS A 76 11.01 10.15 15.91
CA LYS A 76 9.93 9.66 16.77
C LYS A 76 10.37 9.62 18.23
N ASP A 77 11.52 9.00 18.54
CA ASP A 77 12.04 8.90 19.89
C ASP A 77 12.36 10.28 20.52
N ASN A 78 12.87 11.21 19.71
CA ASN A 78 13.12 12.57 20.18
C ASN A 78 11.80 13.27 20.54
N ALA A 79 10.81 13.13 19.68
CA ALA A 79 9.52 13.71 19.86
C ALA A 79 8.78 13.16 21.08
N ASP A 80 8.83 11.86 21.31
CA ASP A 80 8.27 11.22 22.50
C ASP A 80 8.97 11.70 23.78
N ARG A 81 10.30 11.86 23.73
CA ARG A 81 11.06 12.43 24.85
C ARG A 81 10.67 13.88 25.13
N ASP A 82 10.52 14.72 24.12
CA ASP A 82 10.15 16.11 24.26
C ASP A 82 8.75 16.26 24.86
N LEU A 83 7.78 15.45 24.42
CA LEU A 83 6.44 15.40 25.00
C LEU A 83 6.46 14.96 26.46
N ASN A 84 7.22 13.90 26.79
CA ASN A 84 7.36 13.43 28.15
C ASN A 84 8.00 14.49 29.06
N ASN A 85 9.05 15.16 28.59
CA ASN A 85 9.69 16.23 29.33
C ASN A 85 8.75 17.42 29.56
N ALA A 86 7.96 17.79 28.55
CA ALA A 86 6.95 18.85 28.68
C ALA A 86 5.86 18.46 29.69
N PHE A 87 5.37 17.21 29.64
CA PHE A 87 4.42 16.69 30.61
C PHE A 87 4.98 16.74 32.06
N GLN A 88 6.19 16.21 32.25
CA GLN A 88 6.86 16.19 33.55
C GLN A 88 7.04 17.61 34.10
N LYS A 89 7.36 18.60 33.27
CA LYS A 89 7.47 19.98 33.66
C LYS A 89 6.14 20.53 34.18
N ILE A 90 5.04 20.27 33.48
CA ILE A 90 3.68 20.70 33.90
C ILE A 90 3.31 20.03 35.23
N GLU A 91 3.58 18.75 35.40
CA GLU A 91 3.31 18.02 36.62
C GLU A 91 4.16 18.53 37.83
N ASN A 92 5.43 18.82 37.60
CA ASN A 92 6.28 19.39 38.63
C ASN A 92 5.78 20.76 39.09
N GLU A 93 5.32 21.62 38.16
CA GLU A 93 4.68 22.88 38.48
C GLU A 93 3.40 22.68 39.33
N ARG A 94 2.59 21.68 38.98
CA ARG A 94 1.39 21.31 39.75
C ARG A 94 1.75 20.87 41.19
N ILE A 95 2.75 19.98 41.30
CA ILE A 95 3.21 19.49 42.60
C ILE A 95 3.73 20.66 43.46
N ALA A 96 4.57 21.52 42.89
CA ALA A 96 5.11 22.69 43.59
C ALA A 96 4.01 23.68 44.04
N PHE A 97 2.97 23.81 43.21
CA PHE A 97 1.82 24.65 43.59
C PHE A 97 1.06 24.05 44.80
N VAL A 98 0.71 22.75 44.71
CA VAL A 98 -0.02 22.06 45.78
C VAL A 98 0.76 22.04 47.09
N GLN A 99 2.10 21.99 47.07
CA GLN A 99 2.95 22.02 48.26
C GLN A 99 2.87 23.35 49.06
N LYS A 100 2.38 24.43 48.46
CA LYS A 100 2.14 25.68 49.17
C LYS A 100 1.01 25.58 50.22
N GLY A 101 0.17 24.55 50.11
CA GLY A 101 -0.87 24.22 51.09
C GLY A 101 -1.82 25.39 51.38
N ASN A 102 -2.01 25.66 52.66
CA ASN A 102 -2.94 26.71 53.16
C ASN A 102 -2.51 28.14 52.77
N ALA A 103 -1.32 28.36 52.19
CA ALA A 103 -0.89 29.67 51.72
C ALA A 103 -1.52 30.06 50.38
N ILE A 104 -2.23 29.13 49.71
CA ILE A 104 -2.85 29.36 48.40
C ILE A 104 -4.16 30.14 48.58
N THR A 105 -4.24 31.32 47.97
CA THR A 105 -5.48 32.07 47.89
C THR A 105 -6.43 31.51 46.84
N GLN A 106 -7.73 31.77 46.92
CA GLN A 106 -8.71 31.36 45.93
C GLN A 106 -8.36 31.88 44.52
N VAL A 107 -7.94 33.13 44.41
CA VAL A 107 -7.56 33.76 43.13
C VAL A 107 -6.36 33.06 42.50
N GLU A 108 -5.35 32.70 43.31
CA GLU A 108 -4.19 31.94 42.83
C GLU A 108 -4.58 30.54 42.37
N ALA A 109 -5.47 29.86 43.11
CA ALA A 109 -5.96 28.53 42.75
C ALA A 109 -6.70 28.54 41.41
N GLU A 110 -7.62 29.51 41.21
CA GLU A 110 -8.34 29.64 39.92
C GLU A 110 -7.42 30.01 38.77
N SER A 111 -6.44 30.88 38.99
CA SER A 111 -5.46 31.28 37.98
C SER A 111 -4.60 30.07 37.58
N PHE A 112 -4.08 29.35 38.57
CA PHE A 112 -3.28 28.16 38.34
C PHE A 112 -4.08 27.06 37.56
N GLN A 113 -5.34 26.83 37.96
CA GLN A 113 -6.20 25.85 37.28
C GLN A 113 -6.41 26.21 35.81
N ARG A 114 -6.63 27.48 35.47
CA ARG A 114 -6.76 27.94 34.09
C ARG A 114 -5.46 27.72 33.30
N GLU A 115 -4.33 28.06 33.91
CA GLU A 115 -3.02 27.92 33.29
C GLU A 115 -2.66 26.43 33.08
N TYR A 116 -2.86 25.60 34.09
CA TYR A 116 -2.64 24.16 34.00
C TYR A 116 -3.47 23.53 32.88
N THR A 117 -4.78 23.84 32.86
CA THR A 117 -5.68 23.33 31.80
C THR A 117 -5.21 23.76 30.41
N ARG A 118 -4.81 25.03 30.24
CA ARG A 118 -4.28 25.51 28.95
C ARG A 118 -2.99 24.79 28.54
N LYS A 119 -2.06 24.58 29.50
CA LYS A 119 -0.81 23.84 29.21
C LYS A 119 -1.09 22.42 28.80
N MET A 120 -2.00 21.70 29.48
CA MET A 120 -2.38 20.34 29.14
C MET A 120 -3.06 20.25 27.77
N GLN A 121 -3.96 21.21 27.44
CA GLN A 121 -4.59 21.26 26.10
C GLN A 121 -3.57 21.52 24.99
N ASN A 122 -2.61 22.42 25.25
CA ASN A 122 -1.53 22.68 24.30
C ASN A 122 -0.66 21.42 24.06
N LEU A 123 -0.32 20.70 25.13
CA LEU A 123 0.46 19.46 25.06
C LEU A 123 -0.29 18.39 24.26
N GLU A 124 -1.59 18.24 24.49
CA GLU A 124 -2.44 17.31 23.72
C GLU A 124 -2.51 17.69 22.23
N THR A 125 -2.60 18.99 21.94
CA THR A 125 -2.59 19.48 20.56
C THR A 125 -1.23 19.19 19.88
N GLN A 126 -0.12 19.42 20.59
CA GLN A 126 1.22 19.10 20.11
C GLN A 126 1.38 17.61 19.84
N LYS A 127 0.90 16.76 20.75
CA LYS A 127 0.91 15.31 20.58
C LYS A 127 0.19 14.88 19.31
N LYS A 128 -1.05 15.34 19.10
CA LYS A 128 -1.83 15.04 17.89
C LYS A 128 -1.15 15.51 16.61
N SER A 129 -0.59 16.73 16.63
CA SER A 129 0.14 17.27 15.48
C SER A 129 1.37 16.42 15.16
N LEU A 130 2.09 15.98 16.18
CA LEU A 130 3.25 15.13 16.04
C LEU A 130 2.90 13.75 15.48
N GLU A 131 1.87 13.08 16.02
CA GLU A 131 1.37 11.81 15.53
C GLU A 131 0.99 11.88 14.02
N ASN A 132 0.29 12.96 13.64
CA ASN A 132 -0.05 13.20 12.24
C ASN A 132 1.19 13.40 11.35
N ASN A 133 2.17 14.17 11.82
CA ASN A 133 3.41 14.42 11.09
C ASN A 133 4.21 13.12 10.92
N ILE A 134 4.33 12.30 11.96
CA ILE A 134 4.99 10.99 11.93
C ILE A 134 4.31 10.08 10.93
N GLN A 135 2.97 10.01 10.94
CA GLN A 135 2.23 9.20 9.97
C GLN A 135 2.47 9.67 8.53
N GLN A 136 2.43 10.97 8.27
CA GLN A 136 2.69 11.54 6.93
C GLN A 136 4.13 11.28 6.47
N ASP A 137 5.10 11.39 7.35
CA ASP A 137 6.50 11.12 7.05
C ASP A 137 6.71 9.63 6.71
N GLY A 138 6.03 8.72 7.41
CA GLY A 138 6.04 7.29 7.09
C GLY A 138 5.52 7.04 5.67
N VAL A 139 4.37 7.61 5.31
CA VAL A 139 3.79 7.48 3.96
C VAL A 139 4.75 8.03 2.90
N LYS A 140 5.31 9.23 3.09
CA LYS A 140 6.27 9.83 2.16
C LYS A 140 7.52 8.95 1.97
N THR A 141 8.03 8.40 3.06
CA THR A 141 9.21 7.51 3.00
C THR A 141 8.92 6.26 2.16
N MET A 142 7.73 5.67 2.29
CA MET A 142 7.33 4.51 1.49
C MET A 142 7.11 4.88 0.01
N GLU A 143 6.54 6.05 -0.28
CA GLU A 143 6.38 6.56 -1.65
C GLU A 143 7.75 6.81 -2.32
N GLU A 144 8.69 7.41 -1.60
CA GLU A 144 10.05 7.62 -2.09
C GLU A 144 10.78 6.29 -2.36
N LEU A 145 10.61 5.31 -1.47
CA LEU A 145 11.16 3.96 -1.67
C LEU A 145 10.61 3.33 -2.94
N LYS A 146 9.28 3.32 -3.07
CA LYS A 146 8.59 2.79 -4.26
C LYS A 146 9.07 3.48 -5.55
N LYS A 147 9.20 4.80 -5.53
CA LYS A 147 9.70 5.58 -6.66
C LYS A 147 11.11 5.14 -7.05
N LYS A 148 12.03 5.04 -6.09
CA LYS A 148 13.42 4.62 -6.35
C LYS A 148 13.51 3.20 -6.90
N ILE A 149 12.72 2.27 -6.37
CA ILE A 149 12.64 0.91 -6.89
C ILE A 149 12.13 0.92 -8.33
N ASN A 150 11.06 1.65 -8.62
CA ASN A 150 10.50 1.72 -9.97
C ASN A 150 11.48 2.34 -10.97
N GLU A 151 12.15 3.44 -10.62
CA GLU A 151 13.15 4.10 -11.46
C GLU A 151 14.29 3.13 -11.78
N PHE A 152 14.81 2.44 -10.77
CA PHE A 152 15.85 1.43 -10.97
C PHE A 152 15.37 0.28 -11.86
N LEU A 153 14.17 -0.27 -11.60
CA LEU A 153 13.62 -1.38 -12.38
C LEU A 153 13.36 -1.01 -13.84
N LEU A 154 12.97 0.23 -14.12
CA LEU A 154 12.82 0.72 -15.51
C LEU A 154 14.17 0.69 -16.26
N GLU A 155 15.25 1.17 -15.65
CA GLU A 155 16.59 1.13 -16.23
C GLU A 155 17.10 -0.33 -16.35
N TYR A 156 17.01 -1.09 -15.28
CA TYR A 156 17.42 -2.50 -15.22
C TYR A 156 16.75 -3.35 -16.30
N ASN A 157 15.46 -3.11 -16.53
CA ASN A 157 14.68 -3.89 -17.48
C ASN A 157 14.97 -3.58 -18.96
N GLN A 158 15.62 -2.44 -19.28
CA GLN A 158 15.99 -2.11 -20.66
C GLN A 158 16.87 -3.20 -21.29
N THR A 159 17.73 -3.82 -20.50
CA THR A 159 18.64 -4.87 -20.95
C THR A 159 18.14 -6.29 -20.67
N ARG A 160 17.22 -6.47 -19.75
CA ARG A 160 16.73 -7.78 -19.29
C ARG A 160 15.48 -8.25 -20.01
N GLY A 161 14.63 -7.32 -20.45
CA GLY A 161 13.45 -7.62 -21.28
C GLY A 161 12.32 -8.36 -20.57
N TYR A 162 12.17 -8.20 -19.25
CA TYR A 162 11.02 -8.75 -18.53
C TYR A 162 9.72 -8.11 -19.00
N SER A 163 8.70 -8.91 -19.21
CA SER A 163 7.34 -8.44 -19.49
C SER A 163 6.64 -8.00 -18.21
N TYR A 164 6.92 -8.70 -17.10
CA TYR A 164 6.38 -8.39 -15.77
C TYR A 164 7.44 -8.64 -14.68
N ILE A 165 7.51 -7.73 -13.73
CA ILE A 165 8.24 -7.92 -12.48
C ILE A 165 7.24 -7.71 -11.35
N PHE A 166 6.91 -8.79 -10.64
CA PHE A 166 5.97 -8.76 -9.53
C PHE A 166 6.67 -8.39 -8.23
N SER A 167 5.96 -7.71 -7.34
CA SER A 167 6.40 -7.54 -5.96
C SER A 167 5.79 -8.63 -5.09
N TYR A 168 6.60 -9.20 -4.20
CA TYR A 168 6.20 -10.12 -3.16
C TYR A 168 6.49 -9.50 -1.79
N SER A 169 5.63 -9.74 -0.82
CA SER A 169 5.86 -9.43 0.59
C SER A 169 5.14 -10.48 1.43
N SER A 170 5.72 -10.84 2.57
CA SER A 170 5.10 -11.77 3.52
C SER A 170 3.80 -11.21 4.13
N THR A 171 3.67 -9.88 4.17
CA THR A 171 2.50 -9.19 4.72
C THR A 171 1.33 -9.15 3.73
N ILE A 172 1.60 -9.07 2.42
CA ILE A 172 0.59 -9.01 1.36
C ILE A 172 0.77 -10.23 0.46
N ASN A 173 0.11 -11.32 0.80
CA ASN A 173 0.27 -12.62 0.15
C ASN A 173 -0.62 -12.71 -1.09
N VAL A 174 -0.15 -12.15 -2.22
CA VAL A 174 -0.83 -12.25 -3.53
C VAL A 174 -0.40 -13.51 -4.30
N LEU A 175 0.83 -14.00 -4.06
CA LEU A 175 1.39 -15.18 -4.72
C LEU A 175 1.44 -16.35 -3.75
N PHE A 176 0.63 -17.38 -3.97
CA PHE A 176 0.65 -18.63 -3.18
C PHE A 176 1.88 -19.49 -3.46
N TYR A 177 2.43 -19.40 -4.65
CA TYR A 177 3.64 -20.13 -5.08
C TYR A 177 4.52 -19.21 -5.91
N LYS A 178 5.83 -19.28 -5.70
CA LYS A 178 6.85 -18.56 -6.47
C LYS A 178 8.04 -19.48 -6.70
N ASP A 179 8.45 -19.59 -7.95
CA ASP A 179 9.68 -20.30 -8.29
C ASP A 179 10.88 -19.42 -7.94
N THR A 180 11.81 -19.96 -7.16
CA THR A 180 13.03 -19.25 -6.75
C THR A 180 13.93 -18.87 -7.91
N ALA A 181 13.84 -19.58 -9.04
CA ALA A 181 14.57 -19.25 -10.25
C ALA A 181 14.14 -17.91 -10.89
N LEU A 182 12.93 -17.42 -10.56
CA LEU A 182 12.41 -16.13 -11.03
C LEU A 182 12.72 -14.97 -10.07
N ASN A 183 13.46 -15.23 -9.00
CA ASN A 183 13.81 -14.23 -7.99
C ASN A 183 15.00 -13.38 -8.45
N ILE A 184 14.76 -12.08 -8.63
CA ILE A 184 15.80 -11.11 -8.99
C ILE A 184 16.13 -10.14 -7.84
N THR A 185 15.68 -10.42 -6.63
CA THR A 185 15.79 -9.51 -5.47
C THR A 185 17.24 -9.11 -5.17
N ASN A 186 18.16 -10.07 -5.17
CA ASN A 186 19.56 -9.79 -4.86
C ASN A 186 20.23 -8.87 -5.91
N GLU A 187 19.91 -9.06 -7.20
CA GLU A 187 20.38 -8.20 -8.27
C GLU A 187 19.83 -6.77 -8.12
N VAL A 188 18.54 -6.67 -7.80
CA VAL A 188 17.85 -5.39 -7.59
C VAL A 188 18.41 -4.66 -6.37
N VAL A 189 18.58 -5.33 -5.24
CA VAL A 189 19.16 -4.75 -4.02
C VAL A 189 20.61 -4.29 -4.26
N GLY A 190 21.41 -5.11 -4.93
CA GLY A 190 22.77 -4.74 -5.29
C GLY A 190 22.81 -3.47 -6.14
N GLY A 191 22.02 -3.43 -7.22
CA GLY A 191 21.97 -2.27 -8.11
C GLY A 191 21.41 -1.00 -7.45
N LEU A 192 20.40 -1.13 -6.59
CA LEU A 192 19.87 -0.02 -5.79
C LEU A 192 20.93 0.55 -4.85
N ASN A 193 21.71 -0.32 -4.17
CA ASN A 193 22.79 0.10 -3.27
C ASN A 193 23.93 0.77 -4.04
N ASP A 194 24.31 0.23 -5.18
CA ASP A 194 25.35 0.84 -6.04
C ASP A 194 24.93 2.23 -6.54
N SER A 195 23.68 2.37 -6.99
CA SER A 195 23.12 3.65 -7.41
C SER A 195 23.09 4.66 -6.25
N TYR A 196 22.68 4.21 -5.08
CA TYR A 196 22.64 5.05 -3.88
C TYR A 196 24.04 5.53 -3.47
N ASN A 197 25.02 4.63 -3.40
CA ASN A 197 26.39 4.97 -3.03
C ASN A 197 27.03 5.95 -4.02
N LYS A 198 26.77 5.82 -5.32
CA LYS A 198 27.23 6.77 -6.35
C LYS A 198 26.67 8.18 -6.14
N THR A 199 25.42 8.29 -5.68
CA THR A 199 24.78 9.58 -5.41
C THR A 199 25.23 10.19 -4.08
N LYS A 200 25.48 9.35 -3.06
CA LYS A 200 25.95 9.79 -1.73
C LYS A 200 27.39 10.30 -1.77
N GLY A 201 28.25 9.68 -2.57
CA GLY A 201 29.66 10.09 -2.73
C GLY A 201 29.88 11.37 -3.54
N LYS A 202 28.82 11.95 -4.13
CA LYS A 202 28.84 13.21 -4.91
C LYS A 202 28.38 14.43 -4.11
N LYS A 203 27.97 14.25 -2.85
CA LYS A 203 27.62 15.33 -1.91
C LYS A 203 28.76 15.55 -0.93
#